data_1a702342a56ce1522898c9aabad75be7
#
_entry.id   1a702342a56ce1522898c9aabad75be7
#
_cell.length_a   1.000
_cell.length_b   1.000
_cell.length_c   1.000
_cell.angle_alpha   90.00
_cell.angle_beta   90.00
_cell.angle_gamma   90.00
#
_symmetry.space_group_name_H-M   'P 1'
#
loop_
_entity.id
_entity.type
_entity.pdbx_description
1 polymer ?
#
loop_
_entity_poly.entity_id
_entity_poly.type
_entity_poly.pdbx_seq_one_letter_code
_entity_poly.pdbx_strand_id
1 'polypeptide(L)'
;MTIVIFLYKDGLPCYNSRIYGHRTTGKEYLMAKTADTIAIYSRKSRYTGKGESIGNQIDLCREYIRTHYGDAAAEHTVVFEDEGFSGGNLNRPDFKKMMTAAKDRKFKAIVVYRLDRISRNISDFSSLIEELGRLGIDFVSIRESFDTSSPMGRAMMYIASVFSQLERETIAERIRDNMHELAKTGRWLGGTTPTGYASESVKSITVDGKTKKACKLKLLPDEAEIIYKIFDLYEQYDSLT
;
A
#
# COMPACT_ATOMS: atom_id res chain seq x y z
N MET A 1 14.30 36.26 -11.68
CA MET A 1 13.36 35.26 -11.17
C MET A 1 12.18 36.01 -10.60
N THR A 2 11.17 36.26 -11.43
CA THR A 2 10.03 37.13 -11.10
C THR A 2 8.83 36.24 -10.80
N ILE A 3 8.43 36.22 -9.53
CA ILE A 3 7.21 35.51 -9.10
C ILE A 3 6.04 36.46 -9.38
N VAL A 4 5.16 36.08 -10.30
CA VAL A 4 3.90 36.78 -10.55
C VAL A 4 2.82 36.11 -9.71
N ILE A 5 2.38 36.78 -8.65
CA ILE A 5 1.25 36.36 -7.83
C ILE A 5 -0.01 36.93 -8.46
N PHE A 6 -0.86 36.09 -9.03
CA PHE A 6 -2.24 36.45 -9.40
C PHE A 6 -3.16 36.31 -8.20
N LEU A 7 -3.62 37.41 -7.64
CA LEU A 7 -4.71 37.44 -6.67
C LEU A 7 -6.04 37.25 -7.41
N TYR A 8 -6.71 36.15 -7.12
CA TYR A 8 -8.06 35.91 -7.62
C TYR A 8 -9.09 36.46 -6.64
N LYS A 9 -10.07 37.21 -7.19
CA LYS A 9 -11.31 37.61 -6.53
C LYS A 9 -12.18 36.35 -6.41
N ASP A 10 -12.65 36.05 -5.19
CA ASP A 10 -13.58 34.94 -4.88
C ASP A 10 -12.98 33.55 -4.53
N GLY A 11 -11.91 33.51 -3.81
CA GLY A 11 -11.56 32.49 -2.78
C GLY A 11 -11.64 30.98 -3.09
N LEU A 12 -11.73 30.54 -4.36
CA LEU A 12 -11.71 29.12 -4.71
C LEU A 12 -10.71 28.85 -5.85
N PRO A 13 -9.84 27.84 -5.73
CA PRO A 13 -8.92 27.50 -6.82
C PRO A 13 -9.67 26.75 -7.93
N CYS A 14 -9.90 27.43 -9.06
CA CYS A 14 -10.32 26.76 -10.28
C CYS A 14 -9.13 26.06 -10.90
N TYR A 15 -9.15 24.74 -10.93
CA TYR A 15 -8.21 23.90 -11.69
C TYR A 15 -8.51 24.07 -13.18
N ASN A 16 -7.64 24.79 -13.88
CA ASN A 16 -7.82 25.10 -15.30
C ASN A 16 -7.36 23.93 -16.17
N SER A 17 -8.31 23.17 -16.72
CA SER A 17 -8.07 22.09 -17.69
C SER A 17 -7.94 22.63 -19.11
N ARG A 18 -6.94 23.49 -19.37
CA ARG A 18 -6.61 23.92 -20.74
C ARG A 18 -5.11 24.08 -20.89
N ILE A 19 -4.43 23.01 -21.19
CA ILE A 19 -3.25 22.93 -22.07
C ILE A 19 -3.08 21.44 -22.38
N TYR A 20 -3.58 21.01 -23.53
CA TYR A 20 -3.01 20.08 -24.49
C TYR A 20 -4.08 19.78 -25.53
N GLY A 21 -4.03 20.53 -26.62
CA GLY A 21 -4.74 20.18 -27.85
C GLY A 21 -4.10 18.94 -28.47
N HIS A 22 -4.69 17.78 -28.26
CA HIS A 22 -4.47 16.62 -29.10
C HIS A 22 -5.78 16.25 -29.79
N ARG A 23 -5.75 16.20 -31.12
CA ARG A 23 -6.82 15.66 -31.96
C ARG A 23 -7.14 14.25 -31.50
N THR A 24 -8.31 14.04 -30.98
CA THR A 24 -8.89 12.73 -30.64
C THR A 24 -9.08 11.95 -31.94
N THR A 25 -8.22 10.98 -32.19
CA THR A 25 -8.45 9.96 -33.22
C THR A 25 -9.44 8.93 -32.69
N GLY A 26 -10.30 8.38 -33.59
CA GLY A 26 -11.44 7.52 -33.26
C GLY A 26 -11.20 6.26 -32.39
N LYS A 27 -10.02 6.12 -31.77
CA LYS A 27 -9.72 5.09 -30.75
C LYS A 27 -10.22 5.43 -29.35
N GLU A 28 -10.42 6.71 -29.02
CA GLU A 28 -10.96 7.12 -27.70
C GLU A 28 -12.46 6.86 -27.55
N TYR A 29 -13.20 6.82 -28.67
CA TYR A 29 -14.64 6.57 -28.63
C TYR A 29 -15.00 5.09 -28.35
N LEU A 30 -14.06 4.16 -28.55
CA LEU A 30 -14.27 2.74 -28.22
C LEU A 30 -13.87 2.41 -26.75
N MET A 31 -13.03 3.22 -26.10
CA MET A 31 -12.66 3.03 -24.69
C MET A 31 -13.71 3.57 -23.71
N ALA A 32 -14.59 4.46 -24.15
CA ALA A 32 -15.67 5.01 -23.31
C ALA A 32 -16.79 4.02 -22.99
N LYS A 33 -16.86 2.86 -23.68
CA LYS A 33 -17.89 1.84 -23.45
C LYS A 33 -17.56 0.77 -22.41
N THR A 34 -16.34 0.70 -21.90
CA THR A 34 -15.94 -0.23 -20.83
C THR A 34 -16.06 0.37 -19.43
N ALA A 35 -16.40 1.66 -19.31
CA ALA A 35 -16.39 2.43 -18.07
C ALA A 35 -17.60 2.20 -17.15
N ASP A 36 -18.62 1.41 -17.55
CA ASP A 36 -19.84 1.22 -16.73
C ASP A 36 -19.86 -0.09 -15.94
N THR A 37 -18.87 -0.95 -16.12
CA THR A 37 -18.76 -2.20 -15.37
C THR A 37 -18.41 -1.94 -13.90
N ILE A 38 -19.03 -2.69 -12.99
CA ILE A 38 -18.77 -2.65 -11.56
C ILE A 38 -18.25 -4.03 -11.13
N ALA A 39 -17.19 -4.06 -10.33
CA ALA A 39 -16.67 -5.27 -9.74
C ALA A 39 -17.34 -5.55 -8.39
N ILE A 40 -17.67 -6.80 -8.13
CA ILE A 40 -18.08 -7.28 -6.80
C ILE A 40 -16.96 -8.15 -6.27
N TYR A 41 -16.54 -7.91 -5.03
CA TYR A 41 -15.61 -8.81 -4.36
C TYR A 41 -16.26 -9.43 -3.12
N SER A 42 -16.16 -10.76 -3.02
CA SER A 42 -16.68 -11.52 -1.90
C SER A 42 -15.63 -12.49 -1.35
N ARG A 43 -15.67 -12.75 -0.04
CA ARG A 43 -14.74 -13.66 0.62
C ARG A 43 -15.40 -14.44 1.75
N LYS A 44 -15.06 -15.72 1.87
CA LYS A 44 -15.47 -16.57 3.00
C LYS A 44 -14.28 -17.32 3.58
N SER A 45 -14.15 -17.31 4.90
CA SER A 45 -13.14 -18.10 5.62
C SER A 45 -13.64 -19.54 5.84
N ARG A 46 -12.74 -20.53 5.77
CA ARG A 46 -13.06 -21.94 6.05
C ARG A 46 -13.58 -22.20 7.46
N TYR A 47 -13.25 -21.34 8.44
CA TYR A 47 -13.45 -21.60 9.85
C TYR A 47 -14.78 -21.13 10.44
N THR A 48 -15.63 -20.49 9.68
CA THR A 48 -16.90 -19.98 10.20
C THR A 48 -18.08 -20.64 9.51
N GLY A 49 -18.57 -21.74 10.09
CA GLY A 49 -19.88 -22.31 9.74
C GLY A 49 -21.07 -21.37 10.04
N LYS A 50 -20.81 -20.23 10.69
CA LYS A 50 -21.76 -19.15 10.97
C LYS A 50 -21.31 -17.90 10.22
N GLY A 51 -21.95 -17.60 9.10
CA GLY A 51 -21.68 -16.40 8.29
C GLY A 51 -22.50 -16.44 7.01
N GLU A 52 -22.78 -15.28 6.45
CA GLU A 52 -23.48 -15.18 5.17
C GLU A 52 -22.72 -15.92 4.07
N SER A 53 -23.44 -16.66 3.26
CA SER A 53 -22.86 -17.35 2.10
C SER A 53 -22.27 -16.33 1.12
N ILE A 54 -21.30 -16.76 0.29
CA ILE A 54 -20.75 -15.90 -0.77
C ILE A 54 -21.88 -15.44 -1.69
N GLY A 55 -22.77 -16.34 -2.08
CA GLY A 55 -23.91 -16.01 -2.93
C GLY A 55 -24.77 -14.89 -2.34
N ASN A 56 -25.15 -14.97 -1.07
CA ASN A 56 -25.94 -13.93 -0.41
C ASN A 56 -25.21 -12.56 -0.38
N GLN A 57 -23.89 -12.55 -0.16
CA GLN A 57 -23.09 -11.32 -0.22
C GLN A 57 -23.13 -10.70 -1.62
N ILE A 58 -23.02 -11.53 -2.66
CA ILE A 58 -23.05 -11.08 -4.06
C ILE A 58 -24.45 -10.55 -4.40
N ASP A 59 -25.52 -11.22 -3.98
CA ASP A 59 -26.88 -10.79 -4.27
C ASP A 59 -27.18 -9.44 -3.62
N LEU A 60 -26.76 -9.23 -2.38
CA LEU A 60 -26.87 -7.94 -1.70
C LEU A 60 -26.06 -6.84 -2.41
N CYS A 61 -24.86 -7.17 -2.92
CA CYS A 61 -24.09 -6.24 -3.71
C CYS A 61 -24.78 -5.89 -5.05
N ARG A 62 -25.37 -6.86 -5.73
CA ARG A 62 -26.12 -6.62 -6.96
C ARG A 62 -27.37 -5.77 -6.72
N GLU A 63 -28.08 -6.00 -5.63
CA GLU A 63 -29.25 -5.19 -5.25
C GLU A 63 -28.86 -3.72 -4.98
N TYR A 64 -27.76 -3.52 -4.25
CA TYR A 64 -27.19 -2.19 -4.04
C TYR A 64 -26.83 -1.52 -5.36
N ILE A 65 -26.13 -2.24 -6.26
CA ILE A 65 -25.74 -1.72 -7.57
C ILE A 65 -26.98 -1.36 -8.40
N ARG A 66 -28.01 -2.21 -8.38
CA ARG A 66 -29.28 -1.93 -9.07
C ARG A 66 -29.92 -0.63 -8.61
N THR A 67 -29.94 -0.42 -7.29
CA THR A 67 -30.57 0.76 -6.69
C THR A 67 -29.80 2.05 -6.96
N HIS A 68 -28.45 2.01 -6.97
CA HIS A 68 -27.62 3.22 -7.03
C HIS A 68 -27.03 3.48 -8.43
N TYR A 69 -26.85 2.45 -9.25
CA TYR A 69 -26.22 2.54 -10.57
C TYR A 69 -27.13 2.06 -11.73
N GLY A 70 -28.32 1.53 -11.39
CA GLY A 70 -29.31 1.07 -12.34
C GLY A 70 -29.21 -0.41 -12.74
N ASP A 71 -30.28 -0.93 -13.40
CA ASP A 71 -30.40 -2.35 -13.76
C ASP A 71 -29.29 -2.80 -14.70
N ALA A 72 -28.97 -2.01 -15.71
CA ALA A 72 -27.92 -2.34 -16.68
C ALA A 72 -26.54 -2.54 -16.01
N ALA A 73 -26.20 -1.74 -15.01
CA ALA A 73 -24.96 -1.90 -14.26
C ALA A 73 -24.97 -3.18 -13.39
N ALA A 74 -26.12 -3.53 -12.83
CA ALA A 74 -26.29 -4.73 -12.01
C ALA A 74 -26.16 -6.04 -12.85
N GLU A 75 -26.60 -6.02 -14.11
CA GLU A 75 -26.49 -7.15 -15.02
C GLU A 75 -25.07 -7.36 -15.54
N HIS A 76 -24.28 -6.29 -15.66
CA HIS A 76 -22.92 -6.32 -16.20
C HIS A 76 -21.84 -6.26 -15.10
N THR A 77 -22.08 -6.91 -13.95
CA THR A 77 -21.11 -7.00 -12.87
C THR A 77 -20.07 -8.08 -13.12
N VAL A 78 -18.81 -7.81 -12.75
CA VAL A 78 -17.74 -8.81 -12.70
C VAL A 78 -17.52 -9.23 -11.25
N VAL A 79 -17.60 -10.54 -10.98
CA VAL A 79 -17.52 -11.07 -9.62
C VAL A 79 -16.14 -11.72 -9.39
N PHE A 80 -15.52 -11.41 -8.26
CA PHE A 80 -14.28 -12.02 -7.78
C PHE A 80 -14.53 -12.66 -6.41
N GLU A 81 -14.17 -13.93 -6.26
CA GLU A 81 -14.52 -14.73 -5.08
C GLU A 81 -13.30 -15.47 -4.53
N ASP A 82 -12.98 -15.23 -3.26
CA ASP A 82 -11.95 -15.98 -2.54
C ASP A 82 -12.58 -16.81 -1.42
N GLU A 83 -12.73 -18.13 -1.64
CA GLU A 83 -13.20 -19.05 -0.62
C GLU A 83 -12.03 -19.73 0.10
N GLY A 84 -12.13 -19.81 1.43
CA GLY A 84 -11.14 -20.48 2.26
C GLY A 84 -9.94 -19.64 2.67
N PHE A 85 -9.96 -18.34 2.37
CA PHE A 85 -8.88 -17.40 2.73
C PHE A 85 -9.27 -16.55 3.94
N SER A 86 -8.26 -16.21 4.77
CA SER A 86 -8.46 -15.30 5.90
C SER A 86 -8.37 -13.83 5.45
N GLY A 87 -8.97 -12.91 6.23
CA GLY A 87 -8.87 -11.46 5.99
C GLY A 87 -7.53 -10.83 6.45
N GLY A 88 -6.57 -11.64 6.92
CA GLY A 88 -5.33 -11.14 7.52
C GLY A 88 -4.25 -10.71 6.53
N ASN A 89 -4.39 -11.02 5.23
CA ASN A 89 -3.50 -10.54 4.18
C ASN A 89 -4.24 -10.41 2.85
N LEU A 90 -3.66 -9.67 1.91
CA LEU A 90 -4.19 -9.46 0.56
C LEU A 90 -3.63 -10.45 -0.48
N ASN A 91 -2.87 -11.46 -0.05
CA ASN A 91 -2.28 -12.45 -0.96
C ASN A 91 -3.28 -13.55 -1.30
N ARG A 92 -4.30 -13.22 -2.10
CA ARG A 92 -5.41 -14.10 -2.51
C ARG A 92 -5.53 -14.09 -4.04
N PRO A 93 -5.87 -15.25 -4.65
CA PRO A 93 -5.87 -15.38 -6.11
C PRO A 93 -6.82 -14.40 -6.81
N ASP A 94 -8.10 -14.37 -6.40
CA ASP A 94 -9.10 -13.54 -7.09
C ASP A 94 -9.02 -12.08 -6.69
N PHE A 95 -8.55 -11.75 -5.48
CA PHE A 95 -8.16 -10.39 -5.13
C PHE A 95 -7.06 -9.85 -6.05
N LYS A 96 -6.02 -10.65 -6.33
CA LYS A 96 -4.95 -10.25 -7.26
C LYS A 96 -5.47 -10.08 -8.69
N LYS A 97 -6.36 -10.96 -9.16
CA LYS A 97 -7.00 -10.82 -10.47
C LYS A 97 -7.82 -9.54 -10.55
N MET A 98 -8.58 -9.23 -9.49
CA MET A 98 -9.34 -7.99 -9.36
C MET A 98 -8.41 -6.76 -9.46
N MET A 99 -7.31 -6.74 -8.70
CA MET A 99 -6.36 -5.63 -8.75
C MET A 99 -5.65 -5.49 -10.10
N THR A 100 -5.38 -6.60 -10.79
CA THR A 100 -4.86 -6.56 -12.17
C THR A 100 -5.90 -5.95 -13.11
N ALA A 101 -7.16 -6.37 -13.02
CA ALA A 101 -8.25 -5.81 -13.81
C ALA A 101 -8.51 -4.32 -13.48
N ALA A 102 -8.30 -3.91 -12.22
CA ALA A 102 -8.35 -2.51 -11.80
C ALA A 102 -7.28 -1.66 -12.50
N LYS A 103 -6.04 -2.14 -12.56
CA LYS A 103 -4.94 -1.49 -13.29
C LYS A 103 -5.24 -1.34 -14.77
N ASP A 104 -5.91 -2.32 -15.36
CA ASP A 104 -6.40 -2.29 -16.73
C ASP A 104 -7.67 -1.42 -16.91
N ARG A 105 -8.19 -0.80 -15.84
CA ARG A 105 -9.40 0.04 -15.82
C ARG A 105 -10.64 -0.67 -16.39
N LYS A 106 -10.81 -1.95 -16.08
CA LYS A 106 -11.93 -2.78 -16.59
C LYS A 106 -13.26 -2.51 -15.91
N PHE A 107 -13.26 -1.75 -14.81
CA PHE A 107 -14.46 -1.36 -14.07
C PHE A 107 -14.22 0.00 -13.37
N LYS A 108 -15.30 0.71 -13.06
CA LYS A 108 -15.28 2.03 -12.43
C LYS A 108 -15.39 2.01 -10.91
N ALA A 109 -15.93 0.93 -10.35
CA ALA A 109 -16.12 0.79 -8.91
C ALA A 109 -15.95 -0.65 -8.46
N ILE A 110 -15.54 -0.83 -7.20
CA ILE A 110 -15.52 -2.11 -6.48
C ILE A 110 -16.57 -2.02 -5.36
N VAL A 111 -17.50 -2.97 -5.33
CA VAL A 111 -18.53 -3.07 -4.30
C VAL A 111 -18.28 -4.32 -3.47
N VAL A 112 -18.29 -4.16 -2.15
CA VAL A 112 -18.20 -5.27 -1.19
C VAL A 112 -19.35 -5.20 -0.19
N TYR A 113 -19.74 -6.34 0.34
CA TYR A 113 -20.78 -6.35 1.38
C TYR A 113 -20.27 -5.74 2.69
N ARG A 114 -19.00 -6.06 3.10
CA ARG A 114 -18.36 -5.56 4.32
C ARG A 114 -16.88 -5.32 4.11
N LEU A 115 -16.33 -4.33 4.83
CA LEU A 115 -14.90 -4.00 4.78
C LEU A 115 -14.00 -5.18 5.16
N ASP A 116 -14.41 -6.02 6.13
CA ASP A 116 -13.62 -7.17 6.56
C ASP A 116 -13.49 -8.27 5.49
N ARG A 117 -14.25 -8.19 4.39
CA ARG A 117 -14.07 -9.03 3.19
C ARG A 117 -12.76 -8.69 2.49
N ILE A 118 -12.43 -7.41 2.44
CA ILE A 118 -11.18 -6.95 1.83
C ILE A 118 -10.00 -7.15 2.79
N SER A 119 -9.98 -6.43 3.91
CA SER A 119 -8.91 -6.54 4.89
C SER A 119 -9.43 -6.30 6.30
N ARG A 120 -8.77 -6.93 7.28
CA ARG A 120 -8.93 -6.63 8.71
C ARG A 120 -7.83 -5.70 9.22
N ASN A 121 -6.82 -5.45 8.39
CA ASN A 121 -5.72 -4.56 8.69
C ASN A 121 -6.01 -3.18 8.10
N ILE A 122 -6.00 -2.14 8.92
CA ILE A 122 -6.28 -0.76 8.52
C ILE A 122 -5.21 -0.26 7.53
N SER A 123 -3.94 -0.63 7.72
CA SER A 123 -2.84 -0.22 6.83
C SER A 123 -3.00 -0.80 5.42
N ASP A 124 -3.33 -2.11 5.32
CA ASP A 124 -3.59 -2.76 4.03
C ASP A 124 -4.79 -2.14 3.32
N PHE A 125 -5.87 -1.87 4.08
CA PHE A 125 -7.06 -1.24 3.54
C PHE A 125 -6.78 0.17 3.04
N SER A 126 -6.08 0.99 3.82
CA SER A 126 -5.72 2.36 3.45
C SER A 126 -4.86 2.40 2.19
N SER A 127 -3.86 1.52 2.08
CA SER A 127 -3.01 1.40 0.90
C SER A 127 -3.80 0.99 -0.35
N LEU A 128 -4.77 0.07 -0.19
CA LEU A 128 -5.67 -0.33 -1.27
C LEU A 128 -6.51 0.85 -1.76
N ILE A 129 -7.16 1.57 -0.84
CA ILE A 129 -8.03 2.70 -1.19
C ILE A 129 -7.22 3.81 -1.87
N GLU A 130 -6.00 4.06 -1.42
CA GLU A 130 -5.10 5.02 -2.07
C GLU A 130 -4.72 4.56 -3.50
N GLU A 131 -4.45 3.27 -3.71
CA GLU A 131 -4.18 2.71 -5.04
C GLU A 131 -5.40 2.84 -5.96
N LEU A 132 -6.61 2.50 -5.48
CA LEU A 132 -7.85 2.64 -6.23
C LEU A 132 -8.16 4.10 -6.57
N GLY A 133 -7.92 5.02 -5.65
CA GLY A 133 -8.07 6.46 -5.88
C GLY A 133 -7.14 6.97 -6.99
N ARG A 134 -5.89 6.51 -7.05
CA ARG A 134 -4.95 6.83 -8.15
C ARG A 134 -5.41 6.25 -9.50
N LEU A 135 -6.09 5.12 -9.48
CA LEU A 135 -6.66 4.51 -10.68
C LEU A 135 -7.99 5.14 -11.10
N GLY A 136 -8.60 6.00 -10.26
CA GLY A 136 -9.90 6.60 -10.49
C GLY A 136 -11.05 5.59 -10.34
N ILE A 137 -10.89 4.59 -9.45
CA ILE A 137 -11.87 3.54 -9.17
C ILE A 137 -12.48 3.81 -7.80
N ASP A 138 -13.80 3.89 -7.74
CA ASP A 138 -14.54 4.05 -6.50
C ASP A 138 -14.59 2.74 -5.71
N PHE A 139 -14.67 2.88 -4.38
CA PHE A 139 -14.82 1.74 -3.49
C PHE A 139 -16.03 1.93 -2.58
N VAL A 140 -16.89 0.92 -2.54
CA VAL A 140 -18.14 0.93 -1.77
C VAL A 140 -18.21 -0.28 -0.85
N SER A 141 -18.50 -0.04 0.43
CA SER A 141 -18.87 -1.08 1.39
C SER A 141 -20.28 -0.83 1.90
N ILE A 142 -21.15 -1.81 1.65
CA ILE A 142 -22.61 -1.64 1.90
C ILE A 142 -22.91 -1.57 3.40
N ARG A 143 -22.37 -2.52 4.16
CA ARG A 143 -22.70 -2.66 5.59
C ARG A 143 -22.25 -1.47 6.44
N GLU A 144 -21.10 -0.91 6.12
CA GLU A 144 -20.54 0.24 6.83
C GLU A 144 -20.95 1.58 6.20
N SER A 145 -21.78 1.57 5.14
CA SER A 145 -22.19 2.77 4.38
C SER A 145 -20.97 3.62 3.97
N PHE A 146 -19.89 2.95 3.58
CA PHE A 146 -18.64 3.59 3.16
C PHE A 146 -18.58 3.64 1.63
N ASP A 147 -18.48 4.85 1.09
CA ASP A 147 -18.46 5.10 -0.35
C ASP A 147 -17.46 6.22 -0.68
N THR A 148 -16.38 5.88 -1.39
CA THR A 148 -15.33 6.84 -1.76
C THR A 148 -15.77 7.83 -2.85
N SER A 149 -16.87 7.58 -3.55
CA SER A 149 -17.46 8.55 -4.49
C SER A 149 -18.05 9.76 -3.76
N SER A 150 -18.47 9.56 -2.49
CA SER A 150 -19.05 10.62 -1.66
C SER A 150 -17.98 11.51 -1.01
N PRO A 151 -18.25 12.81 -0.75
CA PRO A 151 -17.32 13.68 -0.02
C PRO A 151 -16.97 13.16 1.37
N MET A 152 -17.95 12.60 2.10
CA MET A 152 -17.74 12.01 3.43
C MET A 152 -16.85 10.77 3.37
N GLY A 153 -17.07 9.88 2.41
CA GLY A 153 -16.22 8.68 2.23
C GLY A 153 -14.78 9.06 1.88
N ARG A 154 -14.58 10.07 1.03
CA ARG A 154 -13.22 10.59 0.76
C ARG A 154 -12.57 11.18 2.02
N ALA A 155 -13.29 11.94 2.83
CA ALA A 155 -12.77 12.45 4.09
C ALA A 155 -12.35 11.32 5.05
N MET A 156 -13.18 10.29 5.19
CA MET A 156 -12.86 9.10 5.99
C MET A 156 -11.65 8.34 5.46
N MET A 157 -11.48 8.26 4.13
CA MET A 157 -10.29 7.69 3.49
C MET A 157 -9.02 8.46 3.88
N TYR A 158 -9.04 9.78 3.84
CA TYR A 158 -7.89 10.60 4.25
C TYR A 158 -7.54 10.40 5.73
N ILE A 159 -8.54 10.32 6.60
CA ILE A 159 -8.34 10.03 8.01
C ILE A 159 -7.69 8.66 8.21
N ALA A 160 -8.19 7.62 7.55
CA ALA A 160 -7.60 6.27 7.60
C ALA A 160 -6.15 6.25 7.08
N SER A 161 -5.84 7.00 6.02
CA SER A 161 -4.48 7.13 5.49
C SER A 161 -3.53 7.79 6.49
N VAL A 162 -3.96 8.84 7.18
CA VAL A 162 -3.17 9.51 8.24
C VAL A 162 -2.88 8.56 9.39
N PHE A 163 -3.86 7.79 9.85
CA PHE A 163 -3.64 6.78 10.91
C PHE A 163 -2.65 5.69 10.47
N SER A 164 -2.75 5.21 9.24
CA SER A 164 -1.81 4.22 8.70
C SER A 164 -0.38 4.77 8.56
N GLN A 165 -0.24 6.04 8.24
CA GLN A 165 1.04 6.73 8.22
C GLN A 165 1.64 6.80 9.62
N LEU A 166 0.86 7.26 10.59
CA LEU A 166 1.27 7.37 11.99
C LEU A 166 1.72 6.01 12.56
N GLU A 167 0.98 4.93 12.26
CA GLU A 167 1.38 3.58 12.68
C GLU A 167 2.74 3.18 12.10
N ARG A 168 2.98 3.41 10.80
CA ARG A 168 4.27 3.13 10.16
C ARG A 168 5.41 3.93 10.78
N GLU A 169 5.20 5.21 11.04
CA GLU A 169 6.20 6.08 11.67
C GLU A 169 6.52 5.63 13.09
N THR A 170 5.49 5.30 13.89
CA THR A 170 5.66 4.78 15.25
C THR A 170 6.44 3.46 15.27
N ILE A 171 6.16 2.55 14.32
CA ILE A 171 6.91 1.29 14.19
C ILE A 171 8.36 1.57 13.81
N ALA A 172 8.61 2.48 12.85
CA ALA A 172 9.97 2.84 12.43
C ALA A 172 10.77 3.48 13.58
N GLU A 173 10.15 4.33 14.38
CA GLU A 173 10.75 4.92 15.57
C GLU A 173 11.14 3.86 16.60
N ARG A 174 10.23 2.95 16.95
CA ARG A 174 10.51 1.83 17.87
C ARG A 174 11.65 0.93 17.37
N ILE A 175 11.70 0.68 16.06
CA ILE A 175 12.80 -0.09 15.47
C ILE A 175 14.11 0.66 15.61
N ARG A 176 14.13 1.96 15.33
CA ARG A 176 15.31 2.81 15.46
C ARG A 176 15.83 2.83 16.91
N ASP A 177 14.95 3.05 17.87
CA ASP A 177 15.29 3.06 19.29
C ASP A 177 15.86 1.72 19.73
N ASN A 178 15.23 0.62 19.35
CA ASN A 178 15.73 -0.71 19.67
C ASN A 178 17.10 -0.98 19.02
N MET A 179 17.32 -0.53 17.78
CA MET A 179 18.64 -0.63 17.14
C MET A 179 19.70 0.20 17.84
N HIS A 180 19.36 1.41 18.31
CA HIS A 180 20.27 2.22 19.11
C HIS A 180 20.66 1.55 20.42
N GLU A 181 19.70 1.00 21.16
CA GLU A 181 19.98 0.26 22.39
C GLU A 181 20.85 -0.98 22.15
N LEU A 182 20.58 -1.73 21.08
CA LEU A 182 21.42 -2.87 20.69
C LEU A 182 22.83 -2.43 20.29
N ALA A 183 22.99 -1.32 19.58
CA ALA A 183 24.29 -0.78 19.19
C ALA A 183 25.15 -0.41 20.42
N LYS A 184 24.54 0.20 21.45
CA LYS A 184 25.22 0.50 22.73
C LYS A 184 25.83 -0.74 23.40
N THR A 185 25.29 -1.93 23.13
CA THR A 185 25.85 -3.19 23.61
C THR A 185 27.05 -3.69 22.79
N GLY A 186 27.49 -2.96 21.78
CA GLY A 186 28.56 -3.34 20.86
C GLY A 186 28.18 -4.47 19.90
N ARG A 187 26.88 -4.69 19.66
CA ARG A 187 26.40 -5.72 18.73
C ARG A 187 26.41 -5.19 17.30
N TRP A 188 26.88 -6.05 16.39
CA TRP A 188 26.70 -5.84 14.97
C TRP A 188 25.27 -6.23 14.57
N LEU A 189 24.52 -5.30 14.00
CA LEU A 189 23.09 -5.48 13.72
C LEU A 189 22.80 -6.07 12.32
N GLY A 190 23.86 -6.35 11.54
CA GLY A 190 23.76 -6.94 10.21
C GLY A 190 24.16 -5.96 9.10
N GLY A 191 24.06 -6.40 7.85
CA GLY A 191 24.54 -5.70 6.67
C GLY A 191 25.97 -6.09 6.30
N THR A 192 26.55 -5.38 5.32
CA THR A 192 27.96 -5.55 4.90
C THR A 192 28.86 -4.98 6.00
N THR A 193 29.83 -5.75 6.45
CA THR A 193 30.82 -5.28 7.42
C THR A 193 31.67 -4.17 6.81
N PRO A 194 32.05 -3.12 7.58
CA PRO A 194 33.02 -2.14 7.11
C PRO A 194 34.35 -2.82 6.80
N THR A 195 35.09 -2.27 5.84
CA THR A 195 36.46 -2.73 5.53
C THR A 195 37.33 -2.65 6.79
N GLY A 196 38.15 -3.64 7.01
CA GLY A 196 38.95 -3.78 8.26
C GLY A 196 38.23 -4.56 9.35
N TYR A 197 36.98 -4.98 9.15
CA TYR A 197 36.21 -5.72 10.16
C TYR A 197 35.53 -6.95 9.58
N ALA A 198 35.49 -8.04 10.37
CA ALA A 198 34.67 -9.21 10.13
C ALA A 198 33.55 -9.35 11.17
N SER A 199 32.45 -9.98 10.78
CA SER A 199 31.37 -10.30 11.71
C SER A 199 31.65 -11.63 12.41
N GLU A 200 31.79 -11.60 13.74
CA GLU A 200 31.97 -12.76 14.58
C GLU A 200 30.74 -13.08 15.42
N SER A 201 30.27 -14.34 15.38
CA SER A 201 29.10 -14.77 16.15
C SER A 201 29.51 -14.98 17.63
N VAL A 202 28.91 -14.21 18.52
CA VAL A 202 29.19 -14.27 19.97
C VAL A 202 28.22 -15.18 20.70
N LYS A 203 26.94 -15.19 20.29
CA LYS A 203 25.88 -15.96 20.95
C LYS A 203 24.75 -16.27 19.96
N SER A 204 24.16 -17.46 20.08
CA SER A 204 22.94 -17.82 19.40
C SER A 204 21.75 -17.58 20.33
N ILE A 205 20.71 -16.89 19.82
CA ILE A 205 19.48 -16.60 20.56
C ILE A 205 18.32 -17.17 19.76
N THR A 206 17.50 -18.02 20.37
CA THR A 206 16.30 -18.55 19.74
C THR A 206 15.11 -17.70 20.17
N VAL A 207 14.44 -17.08 19.17
CA VAL A 207 13.22 -16.28 19.37
C VAL A 207 12.17 -16.81 18.39
N ASP A 208 11.01 -17.17 18.90
CA ASP A 208 9.88 -17.73 18.11
C ASP A 208 10.28 -18.92 17.22
N GLY A 209 11.09 -19.84 17.77
CA GLY A 209 11.57 -21.03 17.06
C GLY A 209 12.62 -20.77 15.99
N LYS A 210 13.05 -19.51 15.78
CA LYS A 210 14.10 -19.12 14.83
C LYS A 210 15.38 -18.76 15.58
N THR A 211 16.47 -19.46 15.26
CA THR A 211 17.79 -19.16 15.84
C THR A 211 18.41 -17.95 15.13
N LYS A 212 18.61 -16.87 15.87
CA LYS A 212 19.33 -15.67 15.42
C LYS A 212 20.71 -15.63 16.08
N LYS A 213 21.74 -15.31 15.30
CA LYS A 213 23.10 -15.13 15.81
C LYS A 213 23.28 -13.68 16.27
N ALA A 214 23.76 -13.51 17.51
CA ALA A 214 24.25 -12.23 17.96
C ALA A 214 25.71 -12.09 17.53
N CYS A 215 26.03 -11.09 16.72
CA CYS A 215 27.37 -10.87 16.18
C CYS A 215 27.99 -9.61 16.77
N LYS A 216 29.33 -9.58 16.80
CA LYS A 216 30.16 -8.38 17.06
C LYS A 216 31.11 -8.20 15.88
N LEU A 217 31.62 -6.97 15.72
CA LEU A 217 32.69 -6.70 14.78
C LEU A 217 34.02 -7.12 15.40
N LYS A 218 34.85 -7.83 14.62
CA LYS A 218 36.20 -8.20 14.95
C LYS A 218 37.13 -7.53 13.95
N LEU A 219 38.16 -6.88 14.45
CA LEU A 219 39.16 -6.21 13.64
C LEU A 219 39.94 -7.28 12.82
N LEU A 220 40.18 -7.00 11.55
CA LEU A 220 41.08 -7.72 10.66
C LEU A 220 42.38 -6.93 10.53
N PRO A 221 43.49 -7.34 11.15
CA PRO A 221 44.72 -6.56 11.22
C PRO A 221 45.25 -6.13 9.83
N ASP A 222 45.28 -7.11 8.88
CA ASP A 222 45.81 -6.87 7.53
C ASP A 222 45.01 -5.80 6.76
N GLU A 223 43.69 -5.83 6.88
CA GLU A 223 42.83 -4.82 6.25
C GLU A 223 42.87 -3.50 7.02
N ALA A 224 43.02 -3.51 8.34
CA ALA A 224 43.10 -2.31 9.18
C ALA A 224 44.33 -1.47 8.83
N GLU A 225 45.48 -2.10 8.55
CA GLU A 225 46.70 -1.42 8.12
C GLU A 225 46.46 -0.60 6.83
N ILE A 226 45.69 -1.15 5.90
CA ILE A 226 45.35 -0.45 4.65
C ILE A 226 44.51 0.79 4.97
N ILE A 227 43.54 0.64 5.86
CA ILE A 227 42.66 1.75 6.27
C ILE A 227 43.44 2.84 6.97
N TYR A 228 44.34 2.51 7.90
CA TYR A 228 45.19 3.49 8.55
C TYR A 228 46.05 4.26 7.53
N LYS A 229 46.62 3.54 6.55
CA LYS A 229 47.40 4.17 5.49
C LYS A 229 46.58 5.12 4.62
N ILE A 230 45.31 4.79 4.36
CA ILE A 230 44.39 5.67 3.62
C ILE A 230 44.13 6.95 4.41
N PHE A 231 43.89 6.87 5.73
CA PHE A 231 43.69 8.04 6.59
C PHE A 231 44.95 8.91 6.67
N ASP A 232 46.13 8.30 6.85
CA ASP A 232 47.41 9.03 6.89
C ASP A 232 47.66 9.79 5.57
N LEU A 233 47.38 9.15 4.43
CA LEU A 233 47.51 9.80 3.12
C LEU A 233 46.51 10.94 2.93
N TYR A 234 45.25 10.73 3.43
CA TYR A 234 44.23 11.77 3.36
C TYR A 234 44.62 12.99 4.20
N GLU A 235 45.12 12.79 5.43
CA GLU A 235 45.61 13.89 6.27
C GLU A 235 46.79 14.63 5.63
N GLN A 236 47.62 13.91 4.89
CA GLN A 236 48.79 14.50 4.24
C GLN A 236 48.46 15.29 2.97
N TYR A 237 47.47 14.80 2.18
CA TYR A 237 47.21 15.35 0.83
C TYR A 237 45.84 16.04 0.69
N ASP A 238 44.97 15.93 1.69
CA ASP A 238 43.60 16.48 1.71
C ASP A 238 42.79 16.09 0.45
N SER A 239 43.06 14.91 -0.11
CA SER A 239 42.44 14.38 -1.33
C SER A 239 42.23 12.89 -1.29
N LEU A 240 41.12 12.43 -1.88
CA LEU A 240 40.75 11.01 -2.06
C LEU A 240 41.11 10.49 -3.47
N THR A 241 41.74 11.31 -4.31
CA THR A 241 42.16 10.99 -5.71
C THR A 241 43.67 10.93 -5.83
#